data_62391bd019b5830f49e1d08cd4472021
#
_entry.id   62391bd019b5830f49e1d08cd4472021
#
_cell.length_a   1.000
_cell.length_b   1.000
_cell.length_c   1.000
_cell.angle_alpha   90.00
_cell.angle_beta   90.00
_cell.angle_gamma   90.00
#
_symmetry.space_group_name_H-M   'P 1'
#
loop_
_entity.id
_entity.type
_entity.pdbx_description
1 polymer ?
#
loop_
_entity_poly.entity_id
_entity_poly.type
_entity_poly.pdbx_seq_one_letter_code
_entity_poly.pdbx_strand_id
1 'polypeptide(L)'
;LRDRDEELGHARSMHLIMAHVCEENPEYAAFYKRVAGEDYVILDNGAYELGAAAADEMTLKWVKELNPSEVVLSDKLFDRDETIKRSKAFLIKLQKLRFEGKTMAVPQGANAAEWFECLESFRYREDVHTIGVFLKAGSLFPEGREDLLNRVKQLKRFGDKNWHLLGSDTMLWELQRIPHLPVNAFIRSMDTTKFITCGYAGVRVQDVMAGTATYPERQQDYFRLPFPEEKILEIIDNNLNVAEQLLRKPWSF
;
A
#
# COMPACT_ATOMS: atom_id res chain seq x y z
N LEU A 1 9.77 20.46 14.54
CA LEU A 1 9.03 19.31 14.05
C LEU A 1 7.94 19.74 13.03
N ARG A 2 7.13 20.77 13.35
CA ARG A 2 6.02 21.21 12.51
C ARG A 2 6.40 21.57 11.07
N ASP A 3 7.47 22.30 10.85
CA ASP A 3 7.81 22.86 9.54
C ASP A 3 8.42 21.81 8.58
N ARG A 4 9.13 20.80 9.11
CA ARG A 4 9.75 19.74 8.31
C ARG A 4 8.79 18.59 7.95
N ASP A 5 7.83 18.26 8.81
CA ASP A 5 6.76 17.32 8.49
C ASP A 5 5.86 17.87 7.38
N GLU A 6 5.68 19.19 7.33
CA GLU A 6 5.00 19.86 6.23
C GLU A 6 5.81 19.77 4.94
N GLU A 7 7.13 19.99 4.94
CA GLU A 7 7.98 19.87 3.75
C GLU A 7 8.03 18.43 3.21
N LEU A 8 8.09 17.42 4.06
CA LEU A 8 8.11 16.00 3.65
C LEU A 8 6.72 15.47 3.27
N GLY A 9 5.66 15.97 3.92
CA GLY A 9 4.27 15.56 3.66
C GLY A 9 3.68 16.17 2.39
N HIS A 10 3.91 17.45 2.13
CA HIS A 10 3.38 18.15 0.95
C HIS A 10 4.03 17.77 -0.39
N ALA A 11 5.18 17.12 -0.39
CA ALA A 11 5.78 16.60 -1.62
C ALA A 11 5.00 15.42 -2.21
N ARG A 12 3.98 14.88 -1.53
CA ARG A 12 3.32 13.63 -1.92
C ARG A 12 1.84 13.65 -1.64
N SER A 13 1.09 13.69 -2.69
CA SER A 13 -0.37 13.72 -2.68
C SER A 13 -1.05 12.38 -2.35
N MET A 14 -0.31 11.32 -1.99
CA MET A 14 -0.86 10.01 -1.67
C MET A 14 -0.12 9.33 -0.52
N HIS A 15 -0.87 8.91 0.49
CA HIS A 15 -0.37 8.24 1.69
C HIS A 15 -1.12 6.92 1.92
N LEU A 16 -0.39 5.87 2.29
CA LEU A 16 -0.98 4.67 2.87
C LEU A 16 -0.65 4.65 4.36
N ILE A 17 -1.69 4.60 5.18
CA ILE A 17 -1.60 4.65 6.65
C ILE A 17 -2.31 3.47 7.28
N MET A 18 -1.91 3.08 8.47
CA MET A 18 -2.43 1.89 9.13
C MET A 18 -3.30 2.24 10.34
N ALA A 19 -4.49 1.65 10.43
CA ALA A 19 -5.44 1.92 11.50
C ALA A 19 -4.87 1.64 12.90
N HIS A 20 -4.10 0.56 13.08
CA HIS A 20 -3.48 0.23 14.36
C HIS A 20 -2.38 1.22 14.76
N VAL A 21 -1.62 1.77 13.79
CA VAL A 21 -0.62 2.80 14.07
C VAL A 21 -1.28 4.09 14.50
N CYS A 22 -2.40 4.47 13.88
CA CYS A 22 -3.21 5.61 14.33
C CYS A 22 -3.71 5.42 15.78
N GLU A 23 -4.05 4.19 16.17
CA GLU A 23 -4.50 3.89 17.54
C GLU A 23 -3.37 3.98 18.57
N GLU A 24 -2.18 3.52 18.20
CA GLU A 24 -1.02 3.43 19.08
C GLU A 24 -0.21 4.74 19.17
N ASN A 25 -0.27 5.58 18.13
CA ASN A 25 0.53 6.79 18.02
C ASN A 25 -0.34 8.03 17.79
N PRO A 26 -0.63 8.81 18.86
CA PRO A 26 -1.46 10.01 18.76
C PRO A 26 -0.87 11.12 17.86
N GLU A 27 0.46 11.25 17.78
CA GLU A 27 1.13 12.25 16.92
C GLU A 27 0.94 11.91 15.45
N TYR A 28 1.12 10.64 15.09
CA TYR A 28 0.85 10.12 13.76
C TYR A 28 -0.62 10.35 13.36
N ALA A 29 -1.55 10.00 14.24
CA ALA A 29 -2.97 10.21 14.00
C ALA A 29 -3.32 11.70 13.85
N ALA A 30 -2.74 12.59 14.68
CA ALA A 30 -2.95 14.02 14.61
C ALA A 30 -2.41 14.62 13.29
N PHE A 31 -1.25 14.14 12.81
CA PHE A 31 -0.72 14.53 11.51
C PHE A 31 -1.71 14.19 10.39
N TYR A 32 -2.15 12.93 10.32
CA TYR A 32 -3.06 12.52 9.24
C TYR A 32 -4.47 13.10 9.33
N LYS A 33 -4.93 13.48 10.52
CA LYS A 33 -6.18 14.28 10.65
C LYS A 33 -6.09 15.65 9.97
N ARG A 34 -4.88 16.25 9.92
CA ARG A 34 -4.69 17.53 9.22
C ARG A 34 -4.63 17.37 7.71
N VAL A 35 -3.93 16.33 7.22
CA VAL A 35 -3.66 16.18 5.79
C VAL A 35 -4.72 15.39 5.02
N ALA A 36 -5.56 14.61 5.69
CA ALA A 36 -6.57 13.76 5.04
C ALA A 36 -7.62 14.53 4.22
N GLY A 37 -7.80 15.84 4.46
CA GLY A 37 -8.69 16.69 3.68
C GLY A 37 -8.04 17.27 2.40
N GLU A 38 -6.72 17.23 2.31
CA GLU A 38 -5.92 17.82 1.24
C GLU A 38 -5.29 16.77 0.35
N ASP A 39 -4.79 15.68 0.96
CA ASP A 39 -4.08 14.60 0.30
C ASP A 39 -4.95 13.34 0.13
N TYR A 40 -4.54 12.48 -0.80
CA TYR A 40 -5.19 11.18 -0.99
C TYR A 40 -4.70 10.18 0.05
N VAL A 41 -5.52 9.90 1.07
CA VAL A 41 -5.19 8.99 2.15
C VAL A 41 -5.88 7.65 1.96
N ILE A 42 -5.09 6.56 1.94
CA ILE A 42 -5.54 5.17 1.98
C ILE A 42 -5.38 4.67 3.41
N LEU A 43 -6.47 4.31 4.06
CA LEU A 43 -6.45 3.70 5.40
C LEU A 43 -6.40 2.18 5.27
N ASP A 44 -5.27 1.59 5.68
CA ASP A 44 -5.05 0.14 5.67
C ASP A 44 -5.48 -0.50 7.00
N ASN A 45 -5.94 -1.75 6.90
CA ASN A 45 -6.34 -2.58 8.02
C ASN A 45 -5.16 -3.25 8.77
N GLY A 46 -3.92 -3.16 8.24
CA GLY A 46 -2.71 -3.70 8.86
C GLY A 46 -2.61 -5.22 8.86
N ALA A 47 -3.33 -5.92 7.99
CA ALA A 47 -3.35 -7.40 7.97
C ALA A 47 -1.96 -8.02 7.82
N TYR A 48 -1.07 -7.36 7.08
CA TYR A 48 0.28 -7.85 6.86
C TYR A 48 1.17 -7.72 8.11
N GLU A 49 1.11 -6.60 8.80
CA GLU A 49 1.90 -6.27 9.98
C GLU A 49 1.45 -7.07 11.20
N LEU A 50 0.15 -7.23 11.38
CA LEU A 50 -0.47 -7.90 12.51
C LEU A 50 -0.65 -9.42 12.30
N GLY A 51 -0.47 -9.92 11.08
CA GLY A 51 -0.79 -11.30 10.70
C GLY A 51 -2.29 -11.55 10.45
N ALA A 52 -3.13 -10.60 10.79
CA ALA A 52 -4.57 -10.57 10.49
C ALA A 52 -5.04 -9.11 10.47
N ALA A 53 -6.10 -8.81 9.72
CA ALA A 53 -6.68 -7.48 9.71
C ALA A 53 -7.03 -7.03 11.15
N ALA A 54 -6.78 -5.75 11.45
CA ALA A 54 -7.24 -5.14 12.68
C ALA A 54 -8.76 -5.33 12.84
N ALA A 55 -9.24 -5.26 14.07
CA ALA A 55 -10.69 -5.34 14.34
C ALA A 55 -11.44 -4.28 13.50
N ASP A 56 -12.54 -4.68 12.89
CA ASP A 56 -13.35 -3.78 12.06
C ASP A 56 -13.74 -2.49 12.79
N GLU A 57 -14.00 -2.59 14.09
CA GLU A 57 -14.40 -1.46 14.96
C GLU A 57 -13.28 -0.41 15.05
N MET A 58 -12.02 -0.85 15.12
CA MET A 58 -10.84 0.05 15.10
C MET A 58 -10.73 0.75 13.75
N THR A 59 -10.78 0.00 12.65
CA THR A 59 -10.71 0.59 11.31
C THR A 59 -11.87 1.57 11.07
N LEU A 60 -13.11 1.22 11.47
CA LEU A 60 -14.28 2.09 11.35
C LEU A 60 -14.19 3.34 12.22
N LYS A 61 -13.57 3.27 13.40
CA LYS A 61 -13.27 4.46 14.22
C LYS A 61 -12.41 5.42 13.40
N TRP A 62 -11.33 4.93 12.80
CA TRP A 62 -10.42 5.77 12.05
C TRP A 62 -10.99 6.23 10.70
N VAL A 63 -11.88 5.45 10.08
CA VAL A 63 -12.68 5.94 8.94
C VAL A 63 -13.49 7.18 9.32
N LYS A 64 -14.14 7.17 10.51
CA LYS A 64 -14.91 8.34 10.98
C LYS A 64 -14.03 9.55 11.31
N GLU A 65 -12.89 9.31 11.95
CA GLU A 65 -12.04 10.38 12.46
C GLU A 65 -11.19 11.05 11.37
N LEU A 66 -10.77 10.29 10.36
CA LEU A 66 -9.91 10.76 9.27
C LEU A 66 -10.69 11.11 8.00
N ASN A 67 -11.85 10.49 7.80
CA ASN A 67 -12.55 10.52 6.52
C ASN A 67 -11.61 10.27 5.33
N PRO A 68 -10.90 9.13 5.27
CA PRO A 68 -9.87 8.88 4.29
C PRO A 68 -10.47 8.83 2.88
N SER A 69 -9.65 9.12 1.86
CA SER A 69 -10.05 9.02 0.45
C SER A 69 -10.39 7.59 0.04
N GLU A 70 -9.74 6.61 0.69
CA GLU A 70 -9.94 5.19 0.41
C GLU A 70 -9.68 4.35 1.66
N VAL A 71 -10.37 3.21 1.79
CA VAL A 71 -10.17 2.26 2.88
C VAL A 71 -9.97 0.85 2.34
N VAL A 72 -8.99 0.13 2.90
CA VAL A 72 -8.75 -1.28 2.60
C VAL A 72 -9.77 -2.13 3.37
N LEU A 73 -10.48 -2.99 2.64
CA LEU A 73 -11.47 -3.90 3.21
C LEU A 73 -10.80 -4.96 4.09
N SER A 74 -11.50 -5.41 5.11
CA SER A 74 -11.02 -6.46 6.01
C SER A 74 -10.79 -7.77 5.25
N ASP A 75 -9.59 -8.32 5.34
CA ASP A 75 -9.15 -9.53 4.67
C ASP A 75 -8.47 -10.51 5.65
N LYS A 76 -8.10 -11.68 5.17
CA LYS A 76 -7.27 -12.65 5.89
C LYS A 76 -6.25 -13.26 4.97
N LEU A 77 -4.97 -13.09 5.32
CA LEU A 77 -3.85 -13.55 4.50
C LEU A 77 -4.01 -15.02 4.11
N PHE A 78 -3.88 -15.29 2.81
CA PHE A 78 -3.94 -16.61 2.19
C PHE A 78 -5.26 -17.40 2.37
N ASP A 79 -6.33 -16.74 2.82
CA ASP A 79 -7.63 -17.37 3.05
C ASP A 79 -8.72 -16.68 2.20
N ARG A 80 -9.10 -17.32 1.09
CA ARG A 80 -10.10 -16.82 0.15
C ARG A 80 -11.46 -16.62 0.81
N ASP A 81 -11.96 -17.66 1.48
CA ASP A 81 -13.36 -17.67 1.94
C ASP A 81 -13.57 -16.69 3.09
N GLU A 82 -12.63 -16.66 4.02
CA GLU A 82 -12.69 -15.71 5.13
C GLU A 82 -12.49 -14.27 4.64
N THR A 83 -11.63 -14.02 3.64
CA THR A 83 -11.47 -12.72 3.01
C THR A 83 -12.76 -12.24 2.36
N ILE A 84 -13.41 -13.07 1.53
CA ILE A 84 -14.68 -12.71 0.90
C ILE A 84 -15.75 -12.39 1.94
N LYS A 85 -15.86 -13.20 2.99
CA LYS A 85 -16.81 -13.02 4.07
C LYS A 85 -16.57 -11.73 4.83
N ARG A 86 -15.33 -11.49 5.27
CA ARG A 86 -14.95 -10.27 6.03
C ARG A 86 -15.14 -9.01 5.21
N SER A 87 -14.61 -8.97 3.99
CA SER A 87 -14.76 -7.82 3.10
C SER A 87 -16.23 -7.47 2.85
N LYS A 88 -17.10 -8.46 2.60
CA LYS A 88 -18.53 -8.22 2.42
C LYS A 88 -19.21 -7.67 3.70
N ALA A 89 -18.85 -8.20 4.86
CA ALA A 89 -19.37 -7.71 6.13
C ALA A 89 -18.90 -6.27 6.41
N PHE A 90 -17.64 -5.97 6.10
CA PHE A 90 -17.08 -4.65 6.28
C PHE A 90 -17.72 -3.61 5.35
N LEU A 91 -17.99 -3.95 4.08
CA LEU A 91 -18.73 -3.10 3.15
C LEU A 91 -20.11 -2.71 3.70
N ILE A 92 -20.84 -3.66 4.31
CA ILE A 92 -22.14 -3.37 4.96
C ILE A 92 -21.96 -2.36 6.11
N LYS A 93 -20.88 -2.49 6.90
CA LYS A 93 -20.60 -1.56 8.00
C LYS A 93 -20.26 -0.15 7.44
N LEU A 94 -19.48 -0.04 6.37
CA LEU A 94 -19.17 1.21 5.69
C LEU A 94 -20.41 1.90 5.12
N GLN A 95 -21.33 1.13 4.51
CA GLN A 95 -22.62 1.65 4.04
C GLN A 95 -23.46 2.22 5.18
N LYS A 96 -23.54 1.50 6.33
CA LYS A 96 -24.23 2.00 7.53
C LYS A 96 -23.59 3.28 8.08
N LEU A 97 -22.29 3.41 7.94
CA LEU A 97 -21.53 4.60 8.31
C LEU A 97 -21.71 5.76 7.31
N ARG A 98 -22.31 5.50 6.15
CA ARG A 98 -22.39 6.44 5.01
C ARG A 98 -21.03 6.94 4.55
N PHE A 99 -20.05 6.04 4.50
CA PHE A 99 -18.73 6.37 4.00
C PHE A 99 -18.80 6.62 2.49
N GLU A 100 -18.35 7.80 2.05
CA GLU A 100 -18.40 8.25 0.65
C GLU A 100 -17.07 8.05 -0.09
N GLY A 101 -16.00 7.68 0.62
CA GLY A 101 -14.70 7.38 0.04
C GLY A 101 -14.69 6.07 -0.75
N LYS A 102 -13.56 5.80 -1.38
CA LYS A 102 -13.35 4.58 -2.16
C LYS A 102 -13.05 3.38 -1.24
N THR A 103 -13.21 2.20 -1.81
CA THR A 103 -12.87 0.93 -1.13
C THR A 103 -11.89 0.12 -1.96
N MET A 104 -10.93 -0.51 -1.30
CA MET A 104 -9.94 -1.40 -1.90
C MET A 104 -10.14 -2.82 -1.37
N ALA A 105 -10.40 -3.78 -2.24
CA ALA A 105 -10.37 -5.19 -1.89
C ALA A 105 -8.98 -5.78 -2.15
N VAL A 106 -8.51 -6.64 -1.26
CA VAL A 106 -7.23 -7.34 -1.39
C VAL A 106 -7.50 -8.84 -1.55
N PRO A 107 -7.55 -9.37 -2.78
CA PRO A 107 -7.78 -10.79 -3.01
C PRO A 107 -6.74 -11.66 -2.32
N GLN A 108 -7.19 -12.74 -1.69
CA GLN A 108 -6.39 -13.70 -0.96
C GLN A 108 -6.70 -15.13 -1.44
N GLY A 109 -5.78 -16.05 -1.20
CA GLY A 109 -5.93 -17.47 -1.50
C GLY A 109 -4.69 -18.25 -1.13
N ALA A 110 -4.81 -19.54 -0.85
CA ALA A 110 -3.69 -20.43 -0.55
C ALA A 110 -2.90 -20.83 -1.81
N ASN A 111 -3.46 -20.59 -3.00
CA ASN A 111 -2.86 -20.86 -4.30
C ASN A 111 -3.42 -19.88 -5.35
N ALA A 112 -2.84 -19.91 -6.56
CA ALA A 112 -3.22 -19.01 -7.65
C ALA A 112 -4.71 -19.14 -8.05
N ALA A 113 -5.28 -20.34 -8.05
CA ALA A 113 -6.69 -20.54 -8.42
C ALA A 113 -7.62 -19.87 -7.39
N GLU A 114 -7.41 -20.10 -6.12
CA GLU A 114 -8.18 -19.46 -5.04
C GLU A 114 -8.03 -17.94 -5.04
N TRP A 115 -6.82 -17.44 -5.34
CA TRP A 115 -6.61 -15.99 -5.46
C TRP A 115 -7.48 -15.39 -6.57
N PHE A 116 -7.53 -16.04 -7.76
CA PHE A 116 -8.39 -15.59 -8.86
C PHE A 116 -9.88 -15.73 -8.53
N GLU A 117 -10.31 -16.78 -7.85
CA GLU A 117 -11.70 -16.92 -7.39
C GLU A 117 -12.08 -15.81 -6.40
N CYS A 118 -11.15 -15.44 -5.50
CA CYS A 118 -11.33 -14.30 -4.61
C CYS A 118 -11.47 -12.99 -5.41
N LEU A 119 -10.59 -12.76 -6.40
CA LEU A 119 -10.66 -11.60 -7.29
C LEU A 119 -12.00 -11.51 -8.00
N GLU A 120 -12.52 -12.64 -8.55
CA GLU A 120 -13.82 -12.68 -9.21
C GLU A 120 -14.97 -12.23 -8.31
N SER A 121 -14.87 -12.46 -7.01
CA SER A 121 -15.87 -12.02 -6.03
C SER A 121 -15.93 -10.50 -5.85
N PHE A 122 -14.89 -9.77 -6.26
CA PHE A 122 -14.76 -8.33 -6.07
C PHE A 122 -14.78 -7.52 -7.36
N ARG A 123 -14.19 -8.01 -8.45
CA ARG A 123 -13.92 -7.20 -9.64
C ARG A 123 -15.16 -6.65 -10.35
N TYR A 124 -16.32 -7.26 -10.15
CA TYR A 124 -17.59 -6.79 -10.75
C TYR A 124 -18.47 -5.99 -9.78
N ARG A 125 -18.04 -5.82 -8.53
CA ARG A 125 -18.82 -5.07 -7.54
C ARG A 125 -18.60 -3.57 -7.73
N GLU A 126 -19.68 -2.82 -7.81
CA GLU A 126 -19.63 -1.36 -7.94
C GLU A 126 -19.10 -0.67 -6.67
N ASP A 127 -19.36 -1.29 -5.50
CA ASP A 127 -18.87 -0.82 -4.20
C ASP A 127 -17.42 -1.23 -3.88
N VAL A 128 -16.67 -1.77 -4.85
CA VAL A 128 -15.23 -2.00 -4.80
C VAL A 128 -14.59 -1.20 -5.93
N HIS A 129 -13.74 -0.24 -5.59
CA HIS A 129 -13.16 0.72 -6.54
C HIS A 129 -11.75 0.33 -6.96
N THR A 130 -11.00 -0.29 -6.05
CA THR A 130 -9.61 -0.67 -6.26
C THR A 130 -9.39 -2.13 -5.89
N ILE A 131 -8.49 -2.78 -6.63
CA ILE A 131 -7.95 -4.09 -6.28
C ILE A 131 -6.52 -3.89 -5.78
N GLY A 132 -6.26 -4.26 -4.54
CA GLY A 132 -4.94 -4.31 -3.93
C GLY A 132 -4.25 -5.64 -4.23
N VAL A 133 -2.99 -5.60 -4.66
CA VAL A 133 -2.17 -6.80 -4.87
C VAL A 133 -1.01 -6.77 -3.90
N PHE A 134 -1.11 -7.53 -2.81
CA PHE A 134 -0.04 -7.55 -1.82
C PHE A 134 1.20 -8.32 -2.31
N LEU A 135 2.37 -7.94 -1.82
CA LEU A 135 3.64 -8.46 -2.32
C LEU A 135 3.71 -9.99 -2.30
N LYS A 136 3.29 -10.61 -1.20
CA LYS A 136 3.36 -12.08 -1.07
C LYS A 136 2.35 -12.83 -1.96
N ALA A 137 1.35 -12.18 -2.56
CA ALA A 137 0.53 -12.82 -3.58
C ALA A 137 1.39 -13.30 -4.75
N GLY A 138 2.51 -12.63 -5.03
CA GLY A 138 3.48 -13.07 -6.03
C GLY A 138 4.03 -14.48 -5.77
N SER A 139 4.16 -14.92 -4.51
CA SER A 139 4.65 -16.27 -4.19
C SER A 139 3.72 -17.41 -4.65
N LEU A 140 2.49 -17.09 -5.01
CA LEU A 140 1.52 -18.03 -5.55
C LEU A 140 1.72 -18.29 -7.06
N PHE A 141 2.63 -17.54 -7.70
CA PHE A 141 2.87 -17.56 -9.14
C PHE A 141 4.35 -17.82 -9.45
N PRO A 142 4.67 -18.61 -10.50
CA PRO A 142 6.05 -19.01 -10.80
C PRO A 142 7.04 -17.85 -10.99
N GLU A 143 6.61 -16.76 -11.62
CA GLU A 143 7.45 -15.59 -11.89
C GLU A 143 7.06 -14.39 -10.99
N GLY A 144 6.46 -14.67 -9.83
CA GLY A 144 6.13 -13.65 -8.86
C GLY A 144 4.93 -12.78 -9.25
N ARG A 145 4.87 -11.58 -8.68
CA ARG A 145 3.74 -10.65 -8.88
C ARG A 145 3.63 -10.16 -10.34
N GLU A 146 4.71 -10.17 -11.11
CA GLU A 146 4.68 -9.87 -12.53
C GLU A 146 3.86 -10.89 -13.34
N ASP A 147 4.03 -12.19 -13.07
CA ASP A 147 3.21 -13.25 -13.70
C ASP A 147 1.73 -13.09 -13.33
N LEU A 148 1.45 -12.83 -12.05
CA LEU A 148 0.09 -12.53 -11.59
C LEU A 148 -0.52 -11.38 -12.40
N LEU A 149 0.18 -10.25 -12.53
CA LEU A 149 -0.30 -9.07 -13.25
C LEU A 149 -0.52 -9.34 -14.75
N ASN A 150 0.39 -10.10 -15.37
CA ASN A 150 0.25 -10.51 -16.78
C ASN A 150 -0.98 -11.39 -17.00
N ARG A 151 -1.30 -12.27 -16.06
CA ARG A 151 -2.53 -13.10 -16.13
C ARG A 151 -3.79 -12.27 -15.88
N VAL A 152 -3.76 -11.32 -14.95
CA VAL A 152 -4.87 -10.38 -14.72
C VAL A 152 -5.19 -9.59 -15.97
N LYS A 153 -4.19 -9.13 -16.72
CA LYS A 153 -4.38 -8.38 -17.97
C LYS A 153 -5.19 -9.17 -19.01
N GLN A 154 -5.16 -10.50 -18.98
CA GLN A 154 -5.92 -11.34 -19.90
C GLN A 154 -7.39 -11.48 -19.51
N LEU A 155 -7.78 -11.04 -18.31
CA LEU A 155 -9.17 -11.08 -17.87
C LEU A 155 -9.99 -9.99 -18.57
N LYS A 156 -11.26 -10.31 -18.88
CA LYS A 156 -12.19 -9.30 -19.38
C LYS A 156 -12.42 -8.22 -18.32
N ARG A 157 -12.51 -6.95 -18.77
CA ARG A 157 -12.83 -5.81 -17.91
C ARG A 157 -11.85 -5.62 -16.73
N PHE A 158 -10.58 -6.06 -16.86
CA PHE A 158 -9.59 -5.82 -15.82
C PHE A 158 -9.34 -4.31 -15.56
N GLY A 159 -9.51 -3.48 -16.60
CA GLY A 159 -9.35 -2.03 -16.54
C GLY A 159 -10.52 -1.27 -15.91
N ASP A 160 -11.61 -1.93 -15.53
CA ASP A 160 -12.76 -1.28 -14.87
C ASP A 160 -12.44 -0.92 -13.41
N LYS A 161 -11.35 -1.42 -12.86
CA LYS A 161 -10.87 -1.17 -11.50
C LYS A 161 -9.52 -0.47 -11.51
N ASN A 162 -9.28 0.34 -10.50
CA ASN A 162 -7.92 0.76 -10.18
C ASN A 162 -7.14 -0.42 -9.58
N TRP A 163 -5.83 -0.44 -9.81
CA TRP A 163 -4.95 -1.44 -9.21
C TRP A 163 -3.88 -0.76 -8.37
N HIS A 164 -3.68 -1.27 -7.17
CA HIS A 164 -2.68 -0.77 -6.24
C HIS A 164 -1.79 -1.93 -5.81
N LEU A 165 -0.47 -1.72 -5.85
CA LEU A 165 0.51 -2.71 -5.42
C LEU A 165 0.90 -2.44 -3.97
N LEU A 166 0.48 -3.32 -3.06
CA LEU A 166 0.78 -3.22 -1.63
C LEU A 166 2.18 -3.78 -1.35
N GLY A 167 3.07 -2.89 -0.90
CA GLY A 167 4.48 -3.19 -0.67
C GLY A 167 5.30 -3.40 -1.95
N SER A 168 6.63 -3.41 -1.81
CA SER A 168 7.58 -3.70 -2.90
C SER A 168 8.57 -4.79 -2.49
N ASP A 169 9.21 -5.44 -3.48
CA ASP A 169 10.30 -6.39 -3.25
C ASP A 169 11.53 -5.72 -2.59
N THR A 170 12.44 -6.53 -2.01
CA THR A 170 13.59 -6.01 -1.26
C THR A 170 14.60 -5.27 -2.12
N MET A 171 14.71 -5.60 -3.40
CA MET A 171 15.66 -4.98 -4.32
C MET A 171 15.06 -3.84 -5.13
N LEU A 172 13.78 -3.50 -4.90
CA LEU A 172 13.04 -2.49 -5.66
C LEU A 172 13.00 -2.76 -7.18
N TRP A 173 13.18 -4.02 -7.58
CA TRP A 173 13.14 -4.40 -9.00
C TRP A 173 11.78 -4.16 -9.62
N GLU A 174 10.73 -4.35 -8.86
CA GLU A 174 9.37 -4.07 -9.32
C GLU A 174 9.19 -2.59 -9.69
N LEU A 175 9.72 -1.67 -8.89
CA LEU A 175 9.71 -0.24 -9.20
C LEU A 175 10.49 0.11 -10.48
N GLN A 176 11.54 -0.67 -10.77
CA GLN A 176 12.32 -0.48 -12.00
C GLN A 176 11.66 -1.12 -13.21
N ARG A 177 11.01 -2.28 -13.05
CA ARG A 177 10.50 -3.12 -14.14
C ARG A 177 9.06 -2.83 -14.51
N ILE A 178 8.17 -2.67 -13.53
CA ILE A 178 6.73 -2.45 -13.76
C ILE A 178 6.47 -1.25 -14.68
N PRO A 179 7.17 -0.10 -14.58
CA PRO A 179 7.02 1.00 -15.52
C PRO A 179 7.23 0.63 -16.99
N HIS A 180 7.98 -0.43 -17.26
CA HIS A 180 8.30 -0.87 -18.63
C HIS A 180 7.44 -2.06 -19.10
N LEU A 181 6.56 -2.57 -18.21
CA LEU A 181 5.68 -3.69 -18.56
C LEU A 181 4.36 -3.18 -19.16
N PRO A 182 3.75 -3.97 -20.07
CA PRO A 182 2.42 -3.64 -20.60
C PRO A 182 1.32 -3.55 -19.55
N VAL A 183 1.54 -4.12 -18.37
CA VAL A 183 0.62 -4.06 -17.21
C VAL A 183 0.56 -2.69 -16.55
N ASN A 184 1.55 -1.87 -16.80
CA ASN A 184 1.67 -0.54 -16.25
C ASN A 184 0.40 0.32 -16.45
N ALA A 185 -0.22 0.25 -17.63
CA ALA A 185 -1.36 1.08 -18.00
C ALA A 185 -2.57 0.99 -17.04
N PHE A 186 -2.68 -0.06 -16.23
CA PHE A 186 -3.79 -0.20 -15.28
C PHE A 186 -3.38 -0.08 -13.80
N ILE A 187 -2.08 -0.03 -13.50
CA ILE A 187 -1.59 0.15 -12.12
C ILE A 187 -1.65 1.64 -11.78
N ARG A 188 -2.52 1.98 -10.83
CA ARG A 188 -2.66 3.36 -10.35
C ARG A 188 -1.49 3.79 -9.46
N SER A 189 -1.04 2.90 -8.57
CA SER A 189 -0.10 3.27 -7.50
C SER A 189 0.55 2.05 -6.83
N MET A 190 1.62 2.32 -6.08
CA MET A 190 2.30 1.36 -5.21
C MET A 190 2.72 2.08 -3.93
N ASP A 191 2.71 1.38 -2.81
CA ASP A 191 3.32 1.85 -1.56
C ASP A 191 4.61 1.10 -1.25
N THR A 192 5.50 1.75 -0.53
CA THR A 192 6.69 1.11 0.04
C THR A 192 7.35 1.99 1.10
N THR A 193 7.79 1.37 2.18
CA THR A 193 8.57 2.04 3.24
C THR A 193 10.07 2.00 2.99
N LYS A 194 10.52 1.34 1.92
CA LYS A 194 11.93 0.98 1.71
C LYS A 194 12.85 2.18 1.53
N PHE A 195 12.38 3.25 0.94
CA PHE A 195 13.15 4.48 0.81
C PHE A 195 13.48 5.09 2.16
N ILE A 196 12.51 5.08 3.07
CA ILE A 196 12.64 5.59 4.43
C ILE A 196 13.49 4.65 5.28
N THR A 197 13.23 3.34 5.23
CA THR A 197 13.99 2.35 6.02
C THR A 197 15.45 2.26 5.61
N CYS A 198 15.78 2.37 4.32
CA CYS A 198 17.15 2.52 3.86
C CYS A 198 17.81 3.78 4.45
N GLY A 199 17.10 4.92 4.42
CA GLY A 199 17.61 6.16 4.96
C GLY A 199 17.91 6.08 6.46
N TYR A 200 17.02 5.53 7.27
CA TYR A 200 17.25 5.29 8.69
C TYR A 200 18.47 4.40 8.96
N ALA A 201 18.77 3.46 8.08
CA ALA A 201 19.97 2.63 8.16
C ALA A 201 21.23 3.32 7.61
N GLY A 202 21.13 4.58 7.17
CA GLY A 202 22.24 5.31 6.55
C GLY A 202 22.57 4.81 5.13
N VAL A 203 21.66 4.10 4.47
CA VAL A 203 21.87 3.45 3.16
C VAL A 203 21.16 4.25 2.06
N ARG A 204 21.86 4.55 0.98
CA ARG A 204 21.27 5.12 -0.23
C ARG A 204 20.59 4.03 -1.03
N VAL A 205 19.35 4.28 -1.42
CA VAL A 205 18.56 3.30 -2.18
C VAL A 205 19.18 2.99 -3.55
N GLN A 206 19.88 3.94 -4.17
CA GLN A 206 20.60 3.74 -5.43
C GLN A 206 21.69 2.66 -5.30
N ASP A 207 22.38 2.60 -4.14
CA ASP A 207 23.42 1.62 -3.90
C ASP A 207 22.83 0.21 -3.75
N VAL A 208 21.63 0.11 -3.13
CA VAL A 208 20.87 -1.14 -3.09
C VAL A 208 20.44 -1.58 -4.49
N MET A 209 19.89 -0.66 -5.28
CA MET A 209 19.44 -0.92 -6.65
C MET A 209 20.60 -1.32 -7.58
N ALA A 210 21.79 -0.76 -7.35
CA ALA A 210 23.02 -1.11 -8.06
C ALA A 210 23.69 -2.41 -7.57
N GLY A 211 23.19 -3.00 -6.47
CA GLY A 211 23.79 -4.18 -5.85
C GLY A 211 25.11 -3.91 -5.11
N THR A 212 25.44 -2.63 -4.87
CA THR A 212 26.64 -2.20 -4.12
C THR A 212 26.43 -2.08 -2.62
N ALA A 213 25.17 -2.09 -2.17
CA ALA A 213 24.76 -2.17 -0.77
C ALA A 213 23.66 -3.22 -0.59
N THR A 214 23.58 -3.75 0.64
CA THR A 214 22.51 -4.68 1.02
C THR A 214 21.33 -3.89 1.57
N TYR A 215 20.11 -4.31 1.24
CA TYR A 215 18.92 -3.78 1.87
C TYR A 215 18.96 -4.07 3.38
N PRO A 216 18.77 -3.05 4.24
CA PRO A 216 18.82 -3.25 5.68
C PRO A 216 17.71 -4.19 6.14
N GLU A 217 18.02 -5.03 7.15
CA GLU A 217 17.01 -5.87 7.78
C GLU A 217 15.87 -5.00 8.32
N ARG A 218 14.63 -5.48 8.13
CA ARG A 218 13.44 -4.75 8.57
C ARG A 218 13.46 -4.62 10.09
N GLN A 219 13.54 -3.40 10.59
CA GLN A 219 13.27 -3.13 12.00
C GLN A 219 11.75 -3.19 12.20
N GLN A 220 11.29 -4.08 13.09
CA GLN A 220 9.84 -4.30 13.31
C GLN A 220 9.11 -3.05 13.81
N ASP A 221 9.82 -2.12 14.47
CA ASP A 221 9.26 -0.95 15.14
C ASP A 221 9.70 0.39 14.54
N TYR A 222 9.87 0.50 13.20
CA TYR A 222 10.36 1.75 12.61
C TYR A 222 9.46 2.98 12.90
N PHE A 223 8.16 2.81 13.20
CA PHE A 223 7.28 3.88 13.66
C PHE A 223 7.62 4.41 15.07
N ARG A 224 8.41 3.66 15.84
CA ARG A 224 8.88 4.03 17.17
C ARG A 224 10.32 4.51 17.18
N LEU A 225 10.95 4.60 16.00
CA LEU A 225 12.30 5.14 15.91
C LEU A 225 12.31 6.62 16.33
N PRO A 226 13.35 7.05 17.02
CA PRO A 226 13.50 8.48 17.33
C PRO A 226 13.60 9.28 16.04
N PHE A 227 13.24 10.57 16.12
CA PHE A 227 13.38 11.46 14.98
C PHE A 227 14.84 11.44 14.51
N PRO A 228 15.11 11.25 13.20
CA PRO A 228 16.46 11.04 12.71
C PRO A 228 17.29 12.32 12.78
N GLU A 229 18.61 12.15 12.97
CA GLU A 229 19.59 13.22 12.84
C GLU A 229 19.61 13.81 11.42
N GLU A 230 20.09 15.04 11.26
CA GLU A 230 20.08 15.78 10.00
C GLU A 230 20.71 14.98 8.84
N LYS A 231 21.85 14.32 9.09
CA LYS A 231 22.52 13.47 8.09
C LYS A 231 21.63 12.31 7.61
N ILE A 232 20.84 11.73 8.48
CA ILE A 232 19.89 10.66 8.15
C ILE A 232 18.73 11.22 7.33
N LEU A 233 18.24 12.41 7.69
CA LEU A 233 17.20 13.11 6.92
C LEU A 233 17.65 13.40 5.49
N GLU A 234 18.90 13.84 5.28
CA GLU A 234 19.46 14.06 3.93
C GLU A 234 19.47 12.76 3.10
N ILE A 235 19.78 11.61 3.72
CA ILE A 235 19.74 10.32 3.02
C ILE A 235 18.30 9.91 2.70
N ILE A 236 17.37 10.10 3.63
CA ILE A 236 15.95 9.84 3.40
C ILE A 236 15.46 10.70 2.24
N ASP A 237 15.73 11.98 2.25
CA ASP A 237 15.35 12.93 1.20
C ASP A 237 15.90 12.52 -0.16
N ASN A 238 17.19 12.18 -0.21
CA ASN A 238 17.79 11.67 -1.44
C ASN A 238 17.10 10.40 -1.93
N ASN A 239 16.82 9.44 -1.04
CA ASN A 239 16.12 8.20 -1.38
C ASN A 239 14.71 8.48 -1.92
N LEU A 240 13.99 9.42 -1.32
CA LEU A 240 12.65 9.80 -1.74
C LEU A 240 12.65 10.52 -3.11
N ASN A 241 13.67 11.35 -3.39
CA ASN A 241 13.86 11.97 -4.70
C ASN A 241 14.11 10.92 -5.80
N VAL A 242 14.82 9.82 -5.47
CA VAL A 242 14.97 8.70 -6.41
C VAL A 242 13.65 8.02 -6.70
N ALA A 243 12.81 7.81 -5.68
CA ALA A 243 11.47 7.27 -5.88
C ALA A 243 10.65 8.14 -6.85
N GLU A 244 10.67 9.45 -6.66
CA GLU A 244 9.99 10.38 -7.56
C GLU A 244 10.52 10.31 -9.00
N GLN A 245 11.83 10.25 -9.17
CA GLN A 245 12.43 10.12 -10.49
C GLN A 245 12.05 8.82 -11.20
N LEU A 246 11.96 7.70 -10.46
CA LEU A 246 11.50 6.42 -10.99
C LEU A 246 10.03 6.49 -11.43
N LEU A 247 9.20 7.21 -10.67
CA LEU A 247 7.77 7.36 -10.95
C LEU A 247 7.48 8.41 -12.04
N ARG A 248 8.32 9.45 -12.17
CA ARG A 248 8.18 10.52 -13.19
C ARG A 248 8.72 10.17 -14.56
N LYS A 249 9.45 9.08 -14.73
CA LYS A 249 9.80 8.63 -16.08
C LYS A 249 8.50 8.46 -16.86
N PRO A 250 8.37 9.16 -18.02
CA PRO A 250 7.11 9.13 -18.73
C PRO A 250 6.76 7.69 -19.01
N TRP A 251 5.62 7.30 -18.50
CA TRP A 251 4.95 6.09 -18.84
C TRP A 251 4.59 6.29 -20.32
N SER A 252 5.55 6.03 -21.22
CA SER A 252 5.34 6.15 -22.66
C SER A 252 4.32 5.07 -23.03
N PHE A 253 3.11 5.52 -23.26
CA PHE A 253 2.02 4.78 -23.88
C PHE A 253 2.35 4.50 -25.36
#